data_c6f964458b40f50e1f35d5cdb9da32b5
#
_entry.id   c6f964458b40f50e1f35d5cdb9da32b5
#
_cell.length_a   1.000
_cell.length_b   1.000
_cell.length_c   1.000
_cell.angle_alpha   90.00
_cell.angle_beta   90.00
_cell.angle_gamma   90.00
#
_symmetry.space_group_name_H-M   'P 1'
#
loop_
_entity.id
_entity.type
_entity.pdbx_description
1 polymer ?
#
loop_
_entity_poly.entity_id
_entity_poly.type
_entity_poly.pdbx_seq_one_letter_code
_entity_poly.pdbx_strand_id
1 'polypeptide(L)'
;MKLKHSNSLELIPFKKNSKKKIFIVAFAIICILTLTSVYLYRTYAVFTENKQFNIIRGTVEEPGNIYFNVYVDDILVDAIPERYQGYTIDLGKSNCNNNVTLDFNYDTYKLSANFTNYVLSDNTKSSTKCNLYFTTRNVVNEILASYKENENCPSTDETSGNILVNKMENANEMICKANDDYGVSYYYRGTATNNYVYFKGLYWRIIRINGDKSVRLIYDGSKQAYANGVSNADRRLSTTSKYNVASNYTTYVGYMYGTTTSKTYDEAHANTNNSTIKNALDTWFESVFSDSDKKYLSDEIFCNDRTISSFATTSNNYGYSNKATFYHWATGPWDTSKNYPSFKCGGREADKFTSTEATIGNKLLTHPVGLPTVDELVAAGGYNANNTKFYMYMGATFWTMTPYRTVVSNGSNSYIKVLNSNGNVTHGVTGTAYAIRPVINLKASVLTSGSGTMSDPYRMSGIEL
;
A
#
# COMPACT_ATOMS: atom_id res chain seq x y z
N MET A 1 99.25 -6.39 -11.27
CA MET A 1 99.46 -7.29 -12.39
C MET A 1 98.26 -8.23 -12.50
N LYS A 2 97.60 -8.20 -13.67
CA LYS A 2 96.51 -9.00 -14.13
C LYS A 2 95.13 -8.84 -13.43
N LEU A 3 94.34 -8.02 -14.09
CA LEU A 3 92.84 -8.03 -14.18
C LEU A 3 92.32 -9.36 -14.60
N LYS A 4 91.17 -9.77 -14.02
CA LYS A 4 90.14 -10.57 -14.69
C LYS A 4 88.77 -10.02 -14.33
N HIS A 5 88.23 -9.33 -15.26
CA HIS A 5 86.79 -9.12 -15.35
C HIS A 5 86.10 -10.41 -15.71
N SER A 6 85.03 -10.71 -15.01
CA SER A 6 84.01 -11.66 -15.47
C SER A 6 82.65 -11.06 -15.14
N ASN A 7 82.06 -10.41 -16.14
CA ASN A 7 80.63 -10.04 -16.13
C ASN A 7 79.87 -11.29 -16.46
N SER A 8 79.21 -11.91 -15.52
CA SER A 8 78.12 -12.83 -15.75
C SER A 8 76.82 -12.11 -15.44
N LEU A 9 76.11 -11.73 -16.49
CA LEU A 9 74.72 -11.35 -16.42
C LEU A 9 73.89 -12.60 -16.06
N GLU A 10 73.49 -12.71 -14.77
CA GLU A 10 72.48 -13.68 -14.37
C GLU A 10 71.13 -13.17 -14.83
N LEU A 11 70.58 -13.88 -15.83
CA LEU A 11 69.18 -13.75 -16.24
C LEU A 11 68.27 -14.26 -15.10
N ILE A 12 67.62 -13.35 -14.41
CA ILE A 12 66.63 -13.67 -13.38
C ILE A 12 65.49 -14.43 -14.08
N PRO A 13 65.18 -15.68 -13.70
CA PRO A 13 64.11 -16.43 -14.34
C PRO A 13 62.76 -15.77 -14.01
N PHE A 14 62.05 -15.34 -15.05
CA PHE A 14 60.68 -14.86 -14.93
C PHE A 14 59.82 -15.92 -14.25
N LYS A 15 59.36 -15.68 -13.01
CA LYS A 15 58.53 -16.60 -12.27
C LYS A 15 57.22 -16.84 -13.03
N LYS A 16 56.96 -18.09 -13.36
CA LYS A 16 55.80 -18.62 -14.08
C LYS A 16 54.42 -18.19 -13.54
N ASN A 17 54.38 -17.48 -12.40
CA ASN A 17 53.18 -16.97 -11.74
C ASN A 17 52.74 -15.56 -12.21
N SER A 18 53.55 -14.82 -12.97
CA SER A 18 53.19 -13.49 -13.43
C SER A 18 52.11 -13.54 -14.54
N LYS A 19 52.18 -14.56 -15.41
CA LYS A 19 51.17 -14.72 -16.48
C LYS A 19 49.75 -14.99 -15.94
N LYS A 20 49.65 -15.79 -14.85
CA LYS A 20 48.32 -15.99 -14.19
C LYS A 20 47.77 -14.72 -13.55
N LYS A 21 48.61 -13.91 -12.93
CA LYS A 21 48.19 -12.63 -12.35
C LYS A 21 47.79 -11.63 -13.42
N ILE A 22 48.54 -11.54 -14.54
CA ILE A 22 48.21 -10.69 -15.68
C ILE A 22 46.88 -11.15 -16.32
N PHE A 23 46.66 -12.46 -16.45
CA PHE A 23 45.41 -13.02 -17.00
C PHE A 23 44.20 -12.72 -16.09
N ILE A 24 44.36 -12.82 -14.77
CA ILE A 24 43.29 -12.50 -13.80
C ILE A 24 42.97 -11.01 -13.83
N VAL A 25 43.99 -10.14 -13.87
CA VAL A 25 43.78 -8.69 -13.95
C VAL A 25 43.17 -8.30 -15.29
N ALA A 26 43.61 -8.87 -16.42
CA ALA A 26 43.01 -8.62 -17.73
C ALA A 26 41.57 -9.12 -17.79
N PHE A 27 41.27 -10.29 -17.22
CA PHE A 27 39.90 -10.81 -17.14
C PHE A 27 39.00 -9.94 -16.27
N ALA A 28 39.49 -9.46 -15.13
CA ALA A 28 38.75 -8.54 -14.26
C ALA A 28 38.46 -7.20 -14.95
N ILE A 29 39.43 -6.65 -15.70
CA ILE A 29 39.22 -5.42 -16.51
C ILE A 29 38.18 -5.65 -17.60
N ILE A 30 38.23 -6.78 -18.29
CA ILE A 30 37.23 -7.14 -19.33
C ILE A 30 35.84 -7.29 -18.68
N CYS A 31 35.72 -7.93 -17.53
CA CYS A 31 34.44 -8.03 -16.78
C CYS A 31 33.91 -6.67 -16.35
N ILE A 32 34.78 -5.77 -15.87
CA ILE A 32 34.38 -4.40 -15.50
C ILE A 32 33.93 -3.63 -16.75
N LEU A 33 34.64 -3.71 -17.86
CA LEU A 33 34.28 -3.05 -19.13
C LEU A 33 32.98 -3.60 -19.72
N THR A 34 32.74 -4.91 -19.61
CA THR A 34 31.47 -5.50 -20.04
C THR A 34 30.30 -5.12 -19.14
N LEU A 35 30.50 -5.09 -17.83
CA LEU A 35 29.48 -4.63 -16.88
C LEU A 35 29.16 -3.14 -17.06
N THR A 36 30.18 -2.30 -17.26
CA THR A 36 29.97 -0.86 -17.53
C THR A 36 29.34 -0.63 -18.90
N SER A 37 29.69 -1.40 -19.94
CA SER A 37 29.03 -1.29 -21.24
C SER A 37 27.59 -1.78 -21.22
N VAL A 38 27.28 -2.85 -20.46
CA VAL A 38 25.89 -3.31 -20.25
C VAL A 38 25.10 -2.30 -19.44
N TYR A 39 25.71 -1.67 -18.43
CA TYR A 39 25.07 -0.60 -17.64
C TYR A 39 24.82 0.63 -18.50
N LEU A 40 25.80 1.07 -19.28
CA LEU A 40 25.66 2.16 -20.23
C LEU A 40 24.67 1.82 -21.35
N TYR A 41 24.65 0.58 -21.85
CA TYR A 41 23.69 0.13 -22.85
C TYR A 41 22.26 0.09 -22.28
N ARG A 42 22.09 -0.35 -21.03
CA ARG A 42 20.78 -0.28 -20.36
C ARG A 42 20.34 1.15 -20.08
N THR A 43 21.24 2.03 -19.64
CA THR A 43 20.93 3.46 -19.51
C THR A 43 20.68 4.13 -20.86
N TYR A 44 21.42 3.75 -21.91
CA TYR A 44 21.22 4.25 -23.28
C TYR A 44 19.96 3.66 -23.95
N ALA A 45 19.67 2.37 -23.73
CA ALA A 45 18.47 1.73 -24.27
C ALA A 45 17.18 2.28 -23.66
N VAL A 46 17.22 2.76 -22.40
CA VAL A 46 16.12 3.52 -21.80
C VAL A 46 15.94 4.89 -22.50
N PHE A 47 17.00 5.43 -23.10
CA PHE A 47 16.97 6.74 -23.80
C PHE A 47 16.78 6.65 -25.33
N THR A 48 16.89 5.46 -25.96
CA THR A 48 16.91 5.34 -27.44
C THR A 48 15.84 4.46 -28.04
N GLU A 49 14.82 4.03 -27.32
CA GLU A 49 13.62 3.54 -27.99
C GLU A 49 12.92 4.74 -28.67
N ASN A 50 13.24 4.96 -29.94
CA ASN A 50 12.52 5.83 -30.85
C ASN A 50 11.10 5.26 -31.08
N LYS A 51 10.20 5.38 -30.14
CA LYS A 51 8.78 5.30 -30.41
C LYS A 51 8.36 6.66 -30.93
N GLN A 52 7.95 6.71 -32.19
CA GLN A 52 7.34 7.89 -32.79
C GLN A 52 6.14 8.29 -31.93
N PHE A 53 6.31 9.37 -31.20
CA PHE A 53 5.19 9.99 -30.49
C PHE A 53 4.23 10.56 -31.53
N ASN A 54 2.97 10.15 -31.47
CA ASN A 54 1.90 10.89 -32.10
C ASN A 54 1.71 12.20 -31.34
N ILE A 55 2.59 13.15 -31.61
CA ILE A 55 2.40 14.55 -31.24
C ILE A 55 1.11 14.99 -31.93
N ILE A 56 0.16 15.40 -31.13
CA ILE A 56 -1.16 15.93 -31.43
C ILE A 56 -1.30 16.34 -32.91
N ARG A 57 -2.04 15.53 -33.70
CA ARG A 57 -2.61 16.00 -34.96
C ARG A 57 -3.89 16.76 -34.65
N GLY A 58 -3.75 17.98 -34.16
CA GLY A 58 -4.78 18.99 -34.35
C GLY A 58 -4.53 19.61 -35.71
N THR A 59 -5.54 19.71 -36.56
CA THR A 59 -5.53 20.58 -37.75
C THR A 59 -5.52 22.01 -37.24
N VAL A 60 -4.33 22.55 -37.10
CA VAL A 60 -4.15 24.01 -36.90
C VAL A 60 -3.89 24.59 -38.27
N GLU A 61 -4.78 25.44 -38.75
CA GLU A 61 -4.49 26.29 -39.88
C GLU A 61 -3.30 27.18 -39.51
N GLU A 62 -2.13 26.80 -40.00
CA GLU A 62 -0.83 27.42 -39.90
C GLU A 62 -0.54 28.46 -38.79
N PRO A 63 -0.35 28.07 -37.54
CA PRO A 63 0.50 28.84 -36.65
C PRO A 63 1.96 28.46 -36.88
N GLY A 64 2.88 29.38 -36.57
CA GLY A 64 4.31 29.09 -36.60
C GLY A 64 4.67 27.85 -35.78
N ASN A 65 5.83 27.25 -36.03
CA ASN A 65 6.29 26.04 -35.34
C ASN A 65 6.24 26.22 -33.82
N ILE A 66 5.68 25.22 -33.13
CA ILE A 66 5.71 25.13 -31.67
C ILE A 66 6.94 24.30 -31.27
N TYR A 67 7.77 24.86 -30.43
CA TYR A 67 8.96 24.21 -29.86
C TYR A 67 8.75 23.94 -28.38
N PHE A 68 9.09 22.77 -27.93
CA PHE A 68 9.03 22.41 -26.52
C PHE A 68 10.44 22.17 -25.98
N ASN A 69 10.78 22.82 -24.88
CA ASN A 69 11.86 22.42 -24.01
C ASN A 69 11.22 21.59 -22.87
N VAL A 70 11.67 20.39 -22.66
CA VAL A 70 11.12 19.51 -21.62
C VAL A 70 12.15 19.37 -20.50
N TYR A 71 11.72 19.64 -19.28
CA TYR A 71 12.53 19.50 -18.07
C TYR A 71 11.92 18.44 -17.17
N VAL A 72 12.75 17.49 -16.70
CA VAL A 72 12.38 16.50 -15.70
C VAL A 72 13.25 16.74 -14.48
N ASP A 73 12.62 17.05 -13.34
CA ASP A 73 13.31 17.44 -12.10
C ASP A 73 14.39 18.52 -12.36
N ASP A 74 14.01 19.54 -13.17
CA ASP A 74 14.82 20.68 -13.63
C ASP A 74 15.97 20.32 -14.61
N ILE A 75 16.06 19.10 -15.08
CA ILE A 75 17.04 18.66 -16.07
C ILE A 75 16.39 18.66 -17.45
N LEU A 76 16.99 19.36 -18.43
CA LEU A 76 16.55 19.35 -19.81
C LEU A 76 16.68 17.95 -20.41
N VAL A 77 15.60 17.46 -21.02
CA VAL A 77 15.53 16.14 -21.68
C VAL A 77 14.97 16.30 -23.09
N ASP A 78 15.20 15.27 -23.94
CA ASP A 78 14.84 15.33 -25.36
C ASP A 78 13.38 14.95 -25.65
N ALA A 79 12.64 14.41 -24.67
CA ALA A 79 11.28 13.94 -24.85
C ALA A 79 10.39 14.15 -23.61
N ILE A 80 9.08 14.25 -23.84
CA ILE A 80 8.08 14.23 -22.75
C ILE A 80 8.10 12.85 -22.10
N PRO A 81 8.17 12.75 -20.75
CA PRO A 81 8.12 11.49 -20.04
C PRO A 81 6.86 10.68 -20.39
N GLU A 82 6.99 9.37 -20.52
CA GLU A 82 5.85 8.48 -20.73
C GLU A 82 5.06 8.27 -19.43
N ARG A 83 3.77 7.94 -19.55
CA ARG A 83 2.85 7.77 -18.41
C ARG A 83 3.39 6.84 -17.33
N TYR A 84 4.02 5.73 -17.71
CA TYR A 84 4.54 4.74 -16.76
C TYR A 84 5.85 5.16 -16.07
N GLN A 85 6.51 6.22 -16.53
CA GLN A 85 7.75 6.72 -15.93
C GLN A 85 7.50 7.49 -14.61
N GLY A 86 6.24 7.76 -14.27
CA GLY A 86 5.85 8.30 -12.96
C GLY A 86 6.13 9.78 -12.78
N TYR A 87 6.05 10.56 -13.85
CA TYR A 87 6.15 12.01 -13.81
C TYR A 87 4.81 12.67 -14.05
N THR A 88 4.67 13.86 -13.52
CA THR A 88 3.53 14.75 -13.75
C THR A 88 4.03 16.11 -14.19
N ILE A 89 3.26 16.80 -15.04
CA ILE A 89 3.60 18.17 -15.43
C ILE A 89 3.30 19.14 -14.28
N ASP A 90 4.24 20.02 -13.99
CA ASP A 90 4.03 21.18 -13.13
C ASP A 90 3.52 22.34 -14.00
N LEU A 91 2.18 22.46 -14.07
CA LEU A 91 1.55 23.54 -14.84
C LEU A 91 1.83 24.94 -14.28
N GLY A 92 2.12 25.04 -12.98
CA GLY A 92 2.46 26.32 -12.34
C GLY A 92 3.84 26.82 -12.75
N LYS A 93 4.77 25.91 -13.03
CA LYS A 93 6.13 26.23 -13.50
C LYS A 93 6.23 26.25 -15.02
N SER A 94 5.40 25.44 -15.69
CA SER A 94 5.37 25.36 -17.16
C SER A 94 4.81 26.63 -17.77
N ASN A 95 5.43 27.11 -18.82
CA ASN A 95 5.04 28.36 -19.47
C ASN A 95 5.30 28.30 -20.96
N CYS A 96 4.55 29.11 -21.70
CA CYS A 96 4.77 29.38 -23.12
C CYS A 96 4.87 30.89 -23.36
N ASN A 97 5.59 31.28 -24.40
CA ASN A 97 5.41 32.61 -24.94
C ASN A 97 4.06 32.70 -25.70
N ASN A 98 3.65 33.90 -26.14
CA ASN A 98 2.47 34.11 -26.98
C ASN A 98 1.10 33.76 -26.37
N ASN A 99 0.91 33.97 -25.05
CA ASN A 99 -0.37 33.77 -24.34
C ASN A 99 -1.02 32.37 -24.57
N VAL A 100 -0.21 31.33 -24.58
CA VAL A 100 -0.68 29.96 -24.67
C VAL A 100 -0.92 29.42 -23.27
N THR A 101 -2.12 28.89 -23.03
CA THR A 101 -2.45 28.17 -21.79
C THR A 101 -2.23 26.67 -22.00
N LEU A 102 -1.52 26.04 -21.07
CA LEU A 102 -1.30 24.61 -21.06
C LEU A 102 -2.35 23.93 -20.17
N ASP A 103 -2.88 22.82 -20.65
CA ASP A 103 -3.74 21.93 -19.88
C ASP A 103 -3.25 20.48 -20.05
N PHE A 104 -3.29 19.71 -18.97
CA PHE A 104 -2.82 18.32 -18.99
C PHE A 104 -3.87 17.38 -18.41
N ASN A 105 -4.31 16.45 -19.22
CA ASN A 105 -5.25 15.41 -18.80
C ASN A 105 -4.49 14.17 -18.36
N TYR A 106 -4.53 13.86 -17.04
CA TYR A 106 -3.83 12.73 -16.45
C TYR A 106 -4.41 11.36 -16.83
N ASP A 107 -5.74 11.27 -17.07
CA ASP A 107 -6.39 10.02 -17.44
C ASP A 107 -5.97 9.55 -18.82
N THR A 108 -5.86 10.50 -19.75
CA THR A 108 -5.44 10.23 -21.12
C THR A 108 -3.95 10.49 -21.36
N TYR A 109 -3.27 11.07 -20.38
CA TYR A 109 -1.88 11.52 -20.46
C TYR A 109 -1.64 12.42 -21.68
N LYS A 110 -2.50 13.41 -21.85
CA LYS A 110 -2.46 14.33 -22.99
C LYS A 110 -2.23 15.77 -22.53
N LEU A 111 -1.24 16.39 -23.15
CA LEU A 111 -1.00 17.82 -23.05
C LEU A 111 -1.80 18.54 -24.15
N SER A 112 -2.53 19.56 -23.75
CA SER A 112 -3.25 20.46 -24.65
C SER A 112 -2.67 21.88 -24.52
N ALA A 113 -2.48 22.55 -25.63
CA ALA A 113 -2.07 23.95 -25.66
C ALA A 113 -3.21 24.76 -26.26
N ASN A 114 -3.80 25.67 -25.49
CA ASN A 114 -4.91 26.51 -25.91
C ASN A 114 -4.38 27.91 -26.20
N PHE A 115 -4.61 28.40 -27.43
CA PHE A 115 -4.22 29.70 -27.86
C PHE A 115 -5.38 30.70 -27.61
N THR A 116 -5.18 31.65 -26.71
CA THR A 116 -6.15 32.72 -26.48
C THR A 116 -5.72 33.98 -27.24
N ASN A 117 -6.60 34.49 -28.10
CA ASN A 117 -6.39 35.76 -28.88
C ASN A 117 -5.20 35.76 -29.84
N TYR A 118 -5.07 34.67 -30.62
CA TYR A 118 -4.10 34.69 -31.71
C TYR A 118 -4.58 35.63 -32.81
N VAL A 119 -4.11 36.85 -32.80
CA VAL A 119 -4.29 37.79 -33.91
C VAL A 119 -3.14 37.53 -34.90
N LEU A 120 -3.47 37.00 -36.05
CA LEU A 120 -2.55 36.93 -37.19
C LEU A 120 -2.30 38.35 -37.67
N SER A 121 -1.41 39.10 -37.03
CA SER A 121 -0.92 40.33 -37.55
C SER A 121 0.40 40.09 -38.28
N ASP A 122 0.27 40.18 -39.58
CA ASP A 122 1.33 40.48 -40.54
C ASP A 122 2.67 39.75 -40.41
N ASN A 123 2.87 38.80 -41.36
CA ASN A 123 4.13 38.29 -41.94
C ASN A 123 5.35 37.91 -41.05
N THR A 124 5.29 37.99 -39.76
CA THR A 124 6.32 37.42 -38.89
C THR A 124 5.73 36.26 -38.09
N LYS A 125 5.83 35.05 -38.64
CA LYS A 125 5.52 33.79 -37.92
C LYS A 125 6.42 33.68 -36.68
N SER A 126 6.02 34.26 -35.56
CA SER A 126 6.76 34.09 -34.33
C SER A 126 6.54 32.67 -33.84
N SER A 127 7.60 31.88 -33.72
CA SER A 127 7.54 30.54 -33.16
C SER A 127 7.11 30.61 -31.71
N THR A 128 6.15 29.76 -31.33
CA THR A 128 5.78 29.55 -29.94
C THR A 128 6.79 28.64 -29.29
N LYS A 129 7.37 29.06 -28.16
CA LYS A 129 8.27 28.25 -27.33
C LYS A 129 7.62 27.99 -25.99
N CYS A 130 7.52 26.72 -25.62
CA CYS A 130 7.02 26.30 -24.33
C CYS A 130 8.12 25.61 -23.54
N ASN A 131 8.22 25.94 -22.27
CA ASN A 131 9.02 25.18 -21.31
C ASN A 131 8.07 24.33 -20.48
N LEU A 132 8.20 23.02 -20.57
CA LEU A 132 7.39 22.05 -19.86
C LEU A 132 8.22 21.46 -18.73
N TYR A 133 7.74 21.60 -17.51
CA TYR A 133 8.41 21.05 -16.33
C TYR A 133 7.65 19.86 -15.81
N PHE A 134 8.33 18.74 -15.67
CA PHE A 134 7.82 17.51 -15.10
C PHE A 134 8.53 17.22 -13.78
N THR A 135 7.76 16.77 -12.79
CA THR A 135 8.27 16.35 -11.48
C THR A 135 7.79 14.95 -11.16
N THR A 136 8.48 14.28 -10.24
CA THR A 136 8.04 12.95 -9.79
C THR A 136 6.59 13.03 -9.29
N ARG A 137 5.74 12.21 -9.89
CA ARG A 137 4.33 12.13 -9.55
C ARG A 137 4.13 11.56 -8.14
N ASN A 138 3.22 12.10 -7.40
CA ASN A 138 2.78 11.56 -6.12
C ASN A 138 1.26 11.35 -6.15
N VAL A 139 0.84 10.11 -6.39
CA VAL A 139 -0.56 9.70 -6.49
C VAL A 139 -1.36 10.05 -5.23
N VAL A 140 -0.76 9.89 -4.05
CA VAL A 140 -1.45 10.20 -2.79
C VAL A 140 -1.78 11.70 -2.71
N ASN A 141 -0.83 12.56 -3.07
CA ASN A 141 -1.09 14.00 -3.11
C ASN A 141 -2.18 14.37 -4.13
N GLU A 142 -2.24 13.69 -5.28
CA GLU A 142 -3.30 13.91 -6.28
C GLU A 142 -4.68 13.48 -5.74
N ILE A 143 -4.78 12.32 -5.11
CA ILE A 143 -6.03 11.85 -4.48
C ILE A 143 -6.48 12.87 -3.42
N LEU A 144 -5.57 13.32 -2.56
CA LEU A 144 -5.89 14.29 -1.51
C LEU A 144 -6.28 15.66 -2.07
N ALA A 145 -5.61 16.13 -3.12
CA ALA A 145 -5.93 17.39 -3.79
C ALA A 145 -7.28 17.34 -4.54
N SER A 146 -7.65 16.17 -5.06
CA SER A 146 -8.92 15.94 -5.74
C SER A 146 -10.08 15.67 -4.79
N TYR A 147 -9.80 15.44 -3.50
CA TYR A 147 -10.82 15.17 -2.50
C TYR A 147 -11.82 16.33 -2.40
N LYS A 148 -13.10 16.00 -2.45
CA LYS A 148 -14.21 16.91 -2.17
C LYS A 148 -15.06 16.29 -1.07
N GLU A 149 -15.46 17.11 -0.11
CA GLU A 149 -16.36 16.67 0.93
C GLU A 149 -17.68 16.19 0.31
N ASN A 150 -18.12 15.01 0.74
CA ASN A 150 -19.33 14.38 0.22
C ASN A 150 -20.34 14.29 1.36
N GLU A 151 -21.51 14.90 1.16
CA GLU A 151 -22.60 14.92 2.15
C GLU A 151 -23.14 13.52 2.52
N ASN A 152 -22.90 12.52 1.67
CA ASN A 152 -23.26 11.12 1.92
C ASN A 152 -22.20 10.37 2.75
N CYS A 153 -21.07 11.00 3.06
CA CYS A 153 -20.13 10.44 4.01
C CYS A 153 -20.71 10.45 5.41
N PRO A 154 -20.47 9.40 6.23
CA PRO A 154 -20.79 9.45 7.65
C PRO A 154 -20.10 10.65 8.31
N SER A 155 -20.83 11.35 9.17
CA SER A 155 -20.21 12.35 10.02
C SER A 155 -19.22 11.70 11.00
N THR A 156 -18.26 12.46 11.48
CA THR A 156 -17.23 11.98 12.40
C THR A 156 -17.20 12.82 13.65
N ASP A 157 -16.93 12.18 14.79
CA ASP A 157 -16.56 12.87 16.00
C ASP A 157 -15.02 13.02 16.02
N GLU A 158 -14.55 14.23 15.86
CA GLU A 158 -13.10 14.51 15.77
C GLU A 158 -12.35 14.12 17.05
N THR A 159 -12.99 14.22 18.21
CA THR A 159 -12.37 13.92 19.51
C THR A 159 -12.15 12.42 19.68
N SER A 160 -13.20 11.63 19.51
CA SER A 160 -13.13 10.17 19.66
C SER A 160 -12.62 9.47 18.39
N GLY A 161 -12.66 10.12 17.22
CA GLY A 161 -12.41 9.52 15.93
C GLY A 161 -13.55 8.59 15.45
N ASN A 162 -14.69 8.59 16.14
CA ASN A 162 -15.82 7.74 15.78
C ASN A 162 -16.45 8.18 14.45
N ILE A 163 -16.71 7.20 13.59
CA ILE A 163 -17.41 7.38 12.32
C ILE A 163 -18.89 7.08 12.57
N LEU A 164 -19.73 8.11 12.55
CA LEU A 164 -21.14 8.02 12.93
C LEU A 164 -21.97 7.43 11.79
N VAL A 165 -21.85 6.13 11.58
CA VAL A 165 -22.56 5.42 10.51
C VAL A 165 -24.04 5.29 10.88
N ASN A 166 -24.85 6.20 10.39
CA ASN A 166 -26.29 6.25 10.71
C ASN A 166 -27.17 5.38 9.78
N LYS A 167 -26.73 5.17 8.54
CA LYS A 167 -27.38 4.33 7.57
C LYS A 167 -26.36 3.63 6.70
N MET A 168 -26.70 2.44 6.33
CA MET A 168 -25.84 1.58 5.54
C MET A 168 -26.55 1.30 4.22
N GLU A 169 -26.81 2.34 3.50
CA GLU A 169 -27.26 2.21 2.11
C GLU A 169 -26.09 1.74 1.25
N ASN A 170 -26.42 1.03 0.16
CA ASN A 170 -25.47 0.67 -0.87
C ASN A 170 -24.78 1.95 -1.35
N ALA A 171 -23.72 2.32 -0.69
CA ALA A 171 -23.03 3.56 -0.98
C ALA A 171 -22.40 3.43 -2.36
N ASN A 172 -22.65 4.41 -3.21
CA ASN A 172 -21.84 4.63 -4.39
C ASN A 172 -20.38 4.79 -3.96
N GLU A 173 -19.46 4.65 -4.88
CA GLU A 173 -18.07 4.93 -4.67
C GLU A 173 -17.87 6.34 -4.09
N MET A 174 -17.17 6.44 -2.96
CA MET A 174 -16.83 7.71 -2.36
C MET A 174 -15.55 7.60 -1.53
N ILE A 175 -14.88 8.73 -1.36
CA ILE A 175 -13.81 8.90 -0.39
C ILE A 175 -14.36 9.76 0.73
N CYS A 176 -14.19 9.30 1.98
CA CYS A 176 -14.61 9.99 3.18
C CYS A 176 -13.41 10.26 4.09
N LYS A 177 -13.53 11.17 5.05
CA LYS A 177 -12.47 11.47 6.01
C LYS A 177 -12.85 11.03 7.43
N ALA A 178 -11.87 10.62 8.21
CA ALA A 178 -11.98 10.35 9.63
C ALA A 178 -10.59 10.42 10.27
N ASN A 179 -10.49 10.69 11.57
CA ASN A 179 -9.21 10.70 12.25
C ASN A 179 -8.74 9.28 12.59
N ASP A 180 -7.46 9.01 12.38
CA ASP A 180 -6.75 7.86 12.93
C ASP A 180 -5.72 8.30 14.00
N ASP A 181 -4.85 7.39 14.42
CA ASP A 181 -3.81 7.70 15.43
C ASP A 181 -2.74 8.69 14.91
N TYR A 182 -2.68 8.93 13.59
CA TYR A 182 -1.69 9.78 12.91
C TYR A 182 -2.27 11.10 12.40
N GLY A 183 -3.58 11.32 12.53
CA GLY A 183 -4.26 12.53 12.09
C GLY A 183 -5.47 12.28 11.20
N VAL A 184 -5.72 13.20 10.25
CA VAL A 184 -6.83 13.07 9.30
C VAL A 184 -6.50 12.03 8.24
N SER A 185 -7.29 10.98 8.17
CA SER A 185 -7.18 9.89 7.21
C SER A 185 -8.36 9.93 6.22
N TYR A 186 -8.12 9.44 5.00
CA TYR A 186 -9.10 9.42 3.91
C TYR A 186 -9.37 7.99 3.49
N TYR A 187 -10.59 7.52 3.59
CA TYR A 187 -10.94 6.12 3.37
C TYR A 187 -11.93 5.91 2.23
N TYR A 188 -11.78 4.81 1.53
CA TYR A 188 -12.69 4.41 0.46
C TYR A 188 -13.92 3.70 1.03
N ARG A 189 -15.09 4.02 0.47
CA ARG A 189 -16.38 3.46 0.88
C ARG A 189 -17.20 3.03 -0.34
N GLY A 190 -18.02 1.98 -0.17
CA GLY A 190 -18.96 1.50 -1.18
C GLY A 190 -18.32 0.69 -2.29
N THR A 191 -18.79 0.90 -3.52
CA THR A 191 -18.37 0.14 -4.71
C THR A 191 -17.13 0.73 -5.39
N ALA A 192 -16.12 1.13 -4.60
CA ALA A 192 -14.92 1.79 -5.12
C ALA A 192 -14.31 1.02 -6.32
N THR A 193 -14.01 1.75 -7.40
CA THR A 193 -13.49 1.22 -8.66
C THR A 193 -12.12 1.76 -9.02
N ASN A 194 -11.63 2.78 -8.28
CA ASN A 194 -10.39 3.51 -8.53
C ASN A 194 -9.38 3.44 -7.37
N ASN A 195 -9.43 2.38 -6.58
CA ASN A 195 -8.53 2.15 -5.44
C ASN A 195 -7.67 0.90 -5.60
N TYR A 196 -7.39 0.49 -6.84
CA TYR A 196 -6.51 -0.63 -7.12
C TYR A 196 -5.05 -0.20 -7.09
N VAL A 197 -4.22 -1.07 -6.52
CA VAL A 197 -2.75 -0.93 -6.46
C VAL A 197 -2.11 -2.22 -6.96
N TYR A 198 -1.05 -2.10 -7.75
CA TYR A 198 -0.18 -3.20 -8.12
C TYR A 198 1.20 -3.01 -7.51
N PHE A 199 1.55 -3.92 -6.60
CA PHE A 199 2.83 -3.86 -5.89
C PHE A 199 3.37 -5.26 -5.62
N LYS A 200 4.65 -5.49 -5.96
CA LYS A 200 5.34 -6.79 -5.78
C LYS A 200 4.64 -7.97 -6.49
N GLY A 201 4.15 -7.76 -7.71
CA GLY A 201 3.46 -8.81 -8.46
C GLY A 201 2.07 -9.15 -7.95
N LEU A 202 1.54 -8.38 -7.01
CA LEU A 202 0.27 -8.61 -6.34
C LEU A 202 -0.67 -7.43 -6.52
N TYR A 203 -1.96 -7.72 -6.56
CA TYR A 203 -3.02 -6.73 -6.58
C TYR A 203 -3.51 -6.45 -5.15
N TRP A 204 -3.78 -5.19 -4.88
CA TRP A 204 -4.21 -4.66 -3.59
C TRP A 204 -5.35 -3.68 -3.79
N ARG A 205 -6.09 -3.42 -2.72
CA ARG A 205 -7.08 -2.33 -2.68
C ARG A 205 -6.70 -1.35 -1.57
N ILE A 206 -6.75 -0.06 -1.88
CA ILE A 206 -6.59 0.96 -0.85
C ILE A 206 -7.78 0.90 0.10
N ILE A 207 -7.52 0.70 1.39
CA ILE A 207 -8.51 0.86 2.45
C ILE A 207 -8.63 2.36 2.75
N ARG A 208 -7.49 2.98 3.06
CA ARG A 208 -7.41 4.41 3.35
C ARG A 208 -5.99 4.95 3.10
N ILE A 209 -5.90 6.26 2.98
CA ILE A 209 -4.69 7.03 3.15
C ILE A 209 -4.66 7.43 4.61
N ASN A 210 -3.66 6.98 5.37
CA ASN A 210 -3.51 7.25 6.79
C ASN A 210 -3.20 8.74 7.05
N GLY A 211 -3.34 9.19 8.30
CA GLY A 211 -3.09 10.58 8.67
C GLY A 211 -1.66 11.06 8.41
N ASP A 212 -0.68 10.16 8.38
CA ASP A 212 0.73 10.41 7.99
C ASP A 212 0.96 10.36 6.47
N LYS A 213 -0.11 10.15 5.68
CA LYS A 213 -0.12 9.96 4.22
C LYS A 213 0.39 8.61 3.72
N SER A 214 0.75 7.67 4.57
CA SER A 214 0.98 6.29 4.13
C SER A 214 -0.32 5.66 3.62
N VAL A 215 -0.21 4.62 2.79
CA VAL A 215 -1.35 4.01 2.11
C VAL A 215 -1.61 2.62 2.66
N ARG A 216 -2.74 2.45 3.34
CA ARG A 216 -3.14 1.16 3.91
C ARG A 216 -3.84 0.31 2.88
N LEU A 217 -3.28 -0.87 2.63
CA LEU A 217 -3.67 -1.77 1.56
C LEU A 217 -4.17 -3.11 2.10
N ILE A 218 -5.24 -3.63 1.51
CA ILE A 218 -5.69 -5.02 1.69
C ILE A 218 -5.38 -5.84 0.45
N TYR A 219 -4.85 -7.03 0.62
CA TYR A 219 -4.56 -7.98 -0.45
C TYR A 219 -5.81 -8.32 -1.27
N ASP A 220 -5.66 -8.30 -2.60
CA ASP A 220 -6.74 -8.57 -3.55
C ASP A 220 -6.37 -9.60 -4.63
N GLY A 221 -5.26 -10.33 -4.45
CA GLY A 221 -4.89 -11.45 -5.30
C GLY A 221 -3.56 -11.31 -6.04
N SER A 222 -3.18 -12.37 -6.73
CA SER A 222 -2.03 -12.41 -7.64
C SER A 222 -2.41 -12.23 -9.10
N LYS A 223 -3.70 -12.11 -9.41
CA LYS A 223 -4.24 -11.91 -10.75
C LYS A 223 -5.12 -10.65 -10.75
N GLN A 224 -5.15 -9.98 -11.90
CA GLN A 224 -6.05 -8.84 -12.08
C GLN A 224 -7.50 -9.27 -11.85
N ALA A 225 -8.18 -8.60 -10.91
CA ALA A 225 -9.59 -8.86 -10.66
C ALA A 225 -10.41 -8.70 -11.95
N TYR A 226 -11.38 -9.56 -12.17
CA TYR A 226 -12.22 -9.61 -13.39
C TYR A 226 -11.50 -10.01 -14.69
N ALA A 227 -10.23 -10.36 -14.69
CA ALA A 227 -9.66 -11.08 -15.80
C ALA A 227 -10.38 -12.42 -15.99
N ASN A 228 -10.50 -12.90 -17.22
CA ASN A 228 -11.19 -14.17 -17.49
C ASN A 228 -10.57 -15.30 -16.64
N GLY A 229 -11.44 -16.02 -15.91
CA GLY A 229 -11.06 -17.13 -15.04
C GLY A 229 -10.56 -16.73 -13.63
N VAL A 230 -10.58 -15.46 -13.26
CA VAL A 230 -10.33 -15.03 -11.88
C VAL A 230 -11.60 -15.16 -11.05
N SER A 231 -11.51 -15.95 -10.00
CA SER A 231 -12.61 -16.15 -9.04
C SER A 231 -12.39 -15.29 -7.78
N ASN A 232 -13.43 -15.16 -6.96
CA ASN A 232 -13.30 -14.57 -5.64
C ASN A 232 -12.28 -15.29 -4.75
N ALA A 233 -12.01 -16.57 -5.02
CA ALA A 233 -10.99 -17.35 -4.30
C ALA A 233 -9.57 -16.83 -4.57
N ASP A 234 -9.32 -16.21 -5.73
CA ASP A 234 -8.03 -15.61 -6.07
C ASP A 234 -7.73 -14.34 -5.27
N ARG A 235 -8.75 -13.71 -4.65
CA ARG A 235 -8.63 -12.45 -3.88
C ARG A 235 -8.21 -12.64 -2.42
N ARG A 236 -7.74 -13.82 -2.05
CA ARG A 236 -7.24 -14.21 -0.74
C ARG A 236 -5.98 -15.06 -0.89
N LEU A 237 -5.28 -15.31 0.19
CA LEU A 237 -4.20 -16.29 0.14
C LEU A 237 -4.77 -17.67 -0.22
N SER A 238 -3.97 -18.46 -0.92
CA SER A 238 -4.35 -19.82 -1.33
C SER A 238 -4.62 -20.74 -0.13
N THR A 239 -4.00 -20.45 1.00
CA THR A 239 -4.16 -21.20 2.25
C THR A 239 -5.18 -20.52 3.16
N THR A 240 -5.88 -21.32 3.95
CA THR A 240 -6.67 -20.86 5.10
C THR A 240 -5.88 -21.08 6.38
N SER A 241 -6.20 -20.36 7.45
CA SER A 241 -5.59 -20.55 8.76
C SER A 241 -6.62 -20.46 9.86
N LYS A 242 -6.34 -21.18 10.96
CA LYS A 242 -6.94 -20.88 12.25
C LYS A 242 -6.42 -19.50 12.71
N TYR A 243 -7.23 -18.78 13.49
CA TYR A 243 -6.73 -17.57 14.12
C TYR A 243 -5.72 -17.93 15.22
N ASN A 244 -6.05 -18.93 16.04
CA ASN A 244 -5.12 -19.46 17.03
C ASN A 244 -5.20 -21.00 17.13
N VAL A 245 -4.28 -21.60 17.86
CA VAL A 245 -4.14 -23.08 17.99
C VAL A 245 -5.41 -23.76 18.49
N ALA A 246 -6.17 -23.07 19.35
CA ALA A 246 -7.41 -23.53 19.96
C ALA A 246 -8.35 -22.35 20.24
N SER A 247 -9.45 -22.61 20.96
CA SER A 247 -10.46 -21.59 21.27
C SER A 247 -10.87 -21.55 22.75
N ASN A 248 -10.23 -22.36 23.58
CA ASN A 248 -10.69 -22.59 24.96
C ASN A 248 -10.19 -21.59 26.01
N TYR A 249 -9.39 -20.59 25.59
CA TYR A 249 -8.89 -19.53 26.48
C TYR A 249 -9.16 -18.15 25.90
N THR A 250 -9.48 -17.20 26.76
CA THR A 250 -9.74 -15.79 26.39
C THR A 250 -8.54 -15.15 25.68
N THR A 251 -7.33 -15.50 26.10
CA THR A 251 -6.08 -15.00 25.52
C THR A 251 -5.94 -15.28 24.01
N TYR A 252 -6.62 -16.30 23.48
CA TYR A 252 -6.53 -16.70 22.07
C TYR A 252 -7.19 -15.73 21.08
N VAL A 253 -7.82 -14.67 21.54
CA VAL A 253 -8.25 -13.55 20.69
C VAL A 253 -7.09 -12.60 20.34
N GLY A 254 -5.93 -12.74 20.97
CA GLY A 254 -4.76 -11.92 20.70
C GLY A 254 -4.09 -12.28 19.38
N TYR A 255 -3.70 -11.27 18.59
CA TYR A 255 -2.79 -11.42 17.46
C TYR A 255 -1.41 -11.89 17.94
N MET A 256 -0.98 -11.39 19.09
CA MET A 256 -0.06 -12.02 20.00
C MET A 256 -0.74 -12.18 21.36
N TYR A 257 -0.31 -13.13 22.17
CA TYR A 257 -0.95 -13.42 23.46
C TYR A 257 0.07 -13.78 24.53
N GLY A 258 -0.37 -13.75 25.78
CA GLY A 258 0.44 -14.13 26.93
C GLY A 258 0.25 -15.59 27.34
N THR A 259 0.06 -15.85 28.62
CA THR A 259 -0.14 -17.22 29.12
C THR A 259 -1.62 -17.61 29.14
N THR A 260 -1.90 -18.89 28.89
CA THR A 260 -3.24 -19.46 28.97
C THR A 260 -3.71 -19.73 30.40
N THR A 261 -2.78 -19.75 31.34
CA THR A 261 -3.06 -20.01 32.77
C THR A 261 -3.10 -18.75 33.61
N SER A 262 -3.07 -17.57 32.97
CA SER A 262 -3.02 -16.30 33.69
C SER A 262 -4.24 -16.05 34.56
N LYS A 263 -4.04 -15.29 35.62
CA LYS A 263 -5.08 -14.85 36.53
C LYS A 263 -5.39 -13.36 36.40
N THR A 264 -4.65 -12.66 35.55
CA THR A 264 -4.79 -11.23 35.29
C THR A 264 -4.92 -10.95 33.81
N TYR A 265 -5.50 -9.80 33.50
CA TYR A 265 -5.61 -9.31 32.12
C TYR A 265 -4.22 -9.09 31.49
N ASP A 266 -3.31 -8.49 32.24
CA ASP A 266 -1.99 -8.13 31.74
C ASP A 266 -1.14 -9.35 31.38
N GLU A 267 -1.17 -10.39 32.22
CA GLU A 267 -0.50 -11.66 31.91
C GLU A 267 -1.09 -12.37 30.68
N ALA A 268 -2.42 -12.34 30.51
CA ALA A 268 -3.09 -12.92 29.35
C ALA A 268 -2.73 -12.21 28.05
N HIS A 269 -2.51 -10.92 28.12
CA HIS A 269 -2.25 -10.06 26.97
C HIS A 269 -0.80 -9.55 26.90
N ALA A 270 0.14 -10.25 27.54
CA ALA A 270 1.56 -9.88 27.58
C ALA A 270 2.30 -10.02 26.23
N ASN A 271 1.65 -10.50 25.16
CA ASN A 271 2.19 -10.61 23.82
C ASN A 271 3.50 -11.42 23.70
N THR A 272 3.66 -12.45 24.52
CA THR A 272 4.88 -13.29 24.54
C THR A 272 4.84 -14.44 23.53
N ASN A 273 3.66 -14.73 22.97
CA ASN A 273 3.44 -15.81 22.01
C ASN A 273 2.74 -15.28 20.75
N ASN A 274 3.15 -15.76 19.60
CA ASN A 274 2.46 -15.49 18.34
C ASN A 274 1.20 -16.37 18.22
N SER A 275 0.13 -15.79 17.69
CA SER A 275 -1.02 -16.58 17.24
C SER A 275 -0.68 -17.38 15.97
N THR A 276 -1.50 -18.39 15.66
CA THR A 276 -1.34 -19.17 14.42
C THR A 276 -1.44 -18.28 13.19
N ILE A 277 -2.38 -17.32 13.19
CA ILE A 277 -2.57 -16.40 12.06
C ILE A 277 -1.37 -15.46 11.88
N LYS A 278 -0.75 -14.99 12.98
CA LYS A 278 0.46 -14.16 12.89
C LYS A 278 1.60 -14.94 12.25
N ASN A 279 1.86 -16.17 12.70
CA ASN A 279 2.91 -16.99 12.08
C ASN A 279 2.64 -17.25 10.59
N ALA A 280 1.38 -17.48 10.21
CA ALA A 280 1.01 -17.65 8.80
C ALA A 280 1.26 -16.38 7.97
N LEU A 281 0.99 -15.21 8.55
CA LEU A 281 1.25 -13.92 7.90
C LEU A 281 2.74 -13.61 7.81
N ASP A 282 3.52 -13.89 8.86
CA ASP A 282 4.98 -13.71 8.86
C ASP A 282 5.62 -14.57 7.76
N THR A 283 5.27 -15.86 7.69
CA THR A 283 5.77 -16.79 6.66
C THR A 283 5.39 -16.33 5.25
N TRP A 284 4.15 -15.89 5.07
CA TRP A 284 3.72 -15.34 3.78
C TRP A 284 4.49 -14.08 3.43
N PHE A 285 4.67 -13.15 4.38
CA PHE A 285 5.41 -11.91 4.17
C PHE A 285 6.84 -12.19 3.69
N GLU A 286 7.55 -13.09 4.35
CA GLU A 286 8.90 -13.52 3.99
C GLU A 286 8.97 -14.14 2.58
N SER A 287 7.89 -14.78 2.13
CA SER A 287 7.83 -15.35 0.78
C SER A 287 7.65 -14.31 -0.33
N VAL A 288 7.16 -13.12 0.00
CA VAL A 288 6.83 -12.05 -0.96
C VAL A 288 7.83 -10.89 -0.90
N PHE A 289 8.26 -10.51 0.30
CA PHE A 289 9.04 -9.30 0.54
C PHE A 289 10.46 -9.64 0.99
N SER A 290 11.45 -9.14 0.26
CA SER A 290 12.84 -9.15 0.69
C SER A 290 13.13 -8.02 1.70
N ASP A 291 14.28 -8.06 2.36
CA ASP A 291 14.70 -6.97 3.24
C ASP A 291 14.82 -5.63 2.51
N SER A 292 15.23 -5.66 1.24
CA SER A 292 15.30 -4.46 0.40
C SER A 292 13.93 -3.85 0.07
N ASP A 293 12.85 -4.61 0.20
CA ASP A 293 11.48 -4.12 -0.05
C ASP A 293 10.89 -3.39 1.16
N LYS A 294 11.42 -3.65 2.36
CA LYS A 294 10.95 -3.00 3.61
C LYS A 294 11.06 -1.47 3.55
N LYS A 295 11.99 -0.93 2.75
CA LYS A 295 12.12 0.54 2.54
C LYS A 295 10.87 1.18 1.93
N TYR A 296 10.05 0.43 1.22
CA TYR A 296 8.80 0.90 0.59
C TYR A 296 7.61 0.85 1.54
N LEU A 297 7.73 0.09 2.61
CA LEU A 297 6.66 -0.08 3.60
C LEU A 297 6.70 1.03 4.64
N SER A 298 5.54 1.38 5.17
CA SER A 298 5.35 2.22 6.35
C SER A 298 4.91 1.34 7.52
N ASP A 299 5.35 1.68 8.71
CA ASP A 299 5.12 0.86 9.91
C ASP A 299 4.01 1.46 10.78
N GLU A 300 2.80 1.41 10.27
CA GLU A 300 1.61 1.91 10.93
C GLU A 300 0.96 0.84 11.81
N ILE A 301 0.17 1.28 12.78
CA ILE A 301 -0.52 0.41 13.74
C ILE A 301 -1.41 -0.63 13.04
N PHE A 302 -1.22 -1.90 13.43
CA PHE A 302 -2.21 -2.97 13.26
C PHE A 302 -2.93 -3.15 14.60
N CYS A 303 -4.19 -2.73 14.66
CA CYS A 303 -4.96 -2.66 15.89
C CYS A 303 -5.62 -4.01 16.24
N ASN A 304 -5.26 -4.58 17.39
CA ASN A 304 -5.93 -5.73 17.99
C ASN A 304 -6.56 -5.30 19.32
N ASP A 305 -7.50 -4.35 19.29
CA ASP A 305 -8.13 -3.78 20.48
C ASP A 305 -8.80 -4.86 21.33
N ARG A 306 -8.19 -5.15 22.46
CA ARG A 306 -8.69 -6.13 23.47
C ARG A 306 -9.32 -5.44 24.68
N THR A 307 -9.73 -4.19 24.52
CA THR A 307 -10.48 -3.47 25.58
C THR A 307 -11.74 -4.23 25.93
N ILE A 308 -11.94 -4.47 27.19
CA ILE A 308 -13.14 -5.18 27.71
C ILE A 308 -14.33 -4.27 27.54
N SER A 309 -15.37 -4.77 26.90
CA SER A 309 -16.61 -4.03 26.69
C SER A 309 -17.39 -3.89 27.99
N SER A 310 -17.88 -2.68 28.27
CA SER A 310 -18.85 -2.43 29.35
C SER A 310 -20.25 -2.96 29.04
N PHE A 311 -20.49 -3.41 27.83
CA PHE A 311 -21.78 -3.91 27.34
C PHE A 311 -22.18 -5.26 27.94
N ALA A 312 -21.24 -6.06 28.39
CA ALA A 312 -21.58 -7.34 29.01
C ALA A 312 -22.28 -7.11 30.35
N THR A 313 -23.58 -7.35 30.37
CA THR A 313 -24.44 -7.24 31.55
C THR A 313 -24.13 -8.29 32.63
N THR A 314 -23.28 -9.25 32.34
CA THR A 314 -22.82 -10.27 33.28
C THR A 314 -21.47 -9.88 33.86
N SER A 315 -21.32 -10.01 35.12
CA SER A 315 -20.22 -9.61 36.01
C SER A 315 -18.81 -10.12 35.69
N ASN A 316 -18.52 -10.60 34.48
CA ASN A 316 -17.36 -11.42 34.20
C ASN A 316 -16.56 -10.96 32.96
N ASN A 317 -16.24 -9.68 32.89
CA ASN A 317 -15.41 -9.10 31.83
C ASN A 317 -13.91 -9.20 32.18
N TYR A 318 -13.40 -10.40 32.36
CA TYR A 318 -12.06 -10.56 32.92
C TYR A 318 -10.93 -10.45 31.88
N GLY A 319 -11.16 -10.82 30.63
CA GLY A 319 -10.12 -10.76 29.58
C GLY A 319 -8.95 -11.73 29.77
N TYR A 320 -9.09 -12.74 30.64
CA TYR A 320 -8.01 -13.68 30.96
C TYR A 320 -8.52 -15.08 31.28
N SER A 321 -7.62 -16.11 31.16
CA SER A 321 -7.93 -17.51 31.39
C SER A 321 -9.15 -17.98 30.59
N ASN A 322 -9.93 -18.93 31.11
CA ASN A 322 -11.18 -19.43 30.51
C ASN A 322 -12.43 -18.64 30.96
N LYS A 323 -12.29 -17.37 31.29
CA LYS A 323 -13.38 -16.52 31.76
C LYS A 323 -14.23 -16.00 30.60
N ALA A 324 -15.53 -15.87 30.81
CA ALA A 324 -16.42 -15.20 29.86
C ALA A 324 -16.04 -13.73 29.76
N THR A 325 -15.88 -13.24 28.53
CA THR A 325 -15.41 -11.88 28.26
C THR A 325 -16.02 -11.39 26.96
N PHE A 326 -16.39 -10.12 26.94
CA PHE A 326 -16.73 -9.42 25.72
C PHE A 326 -15.74 -8.30 25.49
N TYR A 327 -15.31 -8.12 24.24
CA TYR A 327 -14.40 -7.08 23.84
C TYR A 327 -15.14 -5.98 23.11
N HIS A 328 -14.53 -4.79 23.08
CA HIS A 328 -15.02 -3.65 22.31
C HIS A 328 -14.87 -3.96 20.82
N TRP A 329 -15.87 -3.62 20.01
CA TRP A 329 -15.84 -3.78 18.55
C TRP A 329 -16.90 -2.88 17.91
N ALA A 330 -16.61 -2.45 16.67
CA ALA A 330 -17.55 -1.64 15.91
C ALA A 330 -18.84 -2.41 15.64
N THR A 331 -19.97 -1.78 15.92
CA THR A 331 -21.29 -2.28 15.60
C THR A 331 -21.91 -1.48 14.48
N GLY A 332 -22.89 -2.07 13.81
CA GLY A 332 -23.74 -1.33 12.91
C GLY A 332 -24.77 -0.45 13.67
N PRO A 333 -25.56 0.34 12.95
CA PRO A 333 -26.49 1.34 13.52
C PRO A 333 -27.65 0.78 14.36
N TRP A 334 -27.83 -0.51 14.44
CA TRP A 334 -28.89 -1.16 15.22
C TRP A 334 -28.45 -1.64 16.59
N ASP A 335 -27.17 -1.51 16.95
CA ASP A 335 -26.76 -1.82 18.29
C ASP A 335 -26.85 -0.56 19.16
N THR A 336 -27.70 -0.61 20.17
CA THR A 336 -27.91 0.49 21.11
C THR A 336 -26.69 0.77 21.99
N SER A 337 -25.68 -0.10 21.97
CA SER A 337 -24.39 0.09 22.70
C SER A 337 -23.50 1.16 22.08
N LYS A 338 -23.82 1.67 20.90
CA LYS A 338 -23.16 2.82 20.24
C LYS A 338 -21.64 2.67 20.02
N ASN A 339 -21.18 1.47 19.72
CA ASN A 339 -19.79 1.29 19.33
C ASN A 339 -19.62 1.63 17.83
N TYR A 340 -19.36 2.88 17.54
CA TYR A 340 -19.07 3.32 16.17
C TYR A 340 -17.69 2.84 15.72
N PRO A 341 -17.48 2.58 14.43
CA PRO A 341 -16.15 2.30 13.91
C PRO A 341 -15.23 3.51 14.13
N SER A 342 -13.97 3.23 14.41
CA SER A 342 -12.92 4.24 14.58
C SER A 342 -11.62 3.73 13.96
N PHE A 343 -10.86 4.63 13.33
CA PHE A 343 -9.52 4.29 12.89
C PHE A 343 -8.46 4.58 13.95
N LYS A 344 -8.84 5.21 15.06
CA LYS A 344 -7.99 5.27 16.26
C LYS A 344 -8.03 3.92 16.97
N CYS A 345 -6.87 3.40 17.29
CA CYS A 345 -6.79 2.18 18.08
C CYS A 345 -7.08 2.49 19.54
N GLY A 346 -8.28 2.17 19.99
CA GLY A 346 -8.76 2.44 21.35
C GLY A 346 -8.13 1.56 22.44
N GLY A 347 -7.41 0.51 22.02
CA GLY A 347 -6.76 -0.43 22.94
C GLY A 347 -5.58 0.16 23.69
N ARG A 348 -5.06 -0.65 24.61
CA ARG A 348 -3.82 -0.34 25.34
C ARG A 348 -2.64 -0.31 24.36
N GLU A 349 -1.49 0.24 24.78
CA GLU A 349 -0.25 0.21 24.02
C GLU A 349 0.08 -1.22 23.52
N ALA A 350 -0.14 -2.22 24.37
CA ALA A 350 0.04 -3.64 24.03
C ALA A 350 -0.81 -4.13 22.85
N ASP A 351 -1.86 -3.41 22.45
CA ASP A 351 -2.78 -3.76 21.37
C ASP A 351 -2.44 -3.06 20.04
N LYS A 352 -1.49 -2.12 20.08
CA LYS A 352 -1.03 -1.31 18.95
C LYS A 352 0.20 -1.93 18.31
N PHE A 353 -0.01 -2.88 17.43
CA PHE A 353 1.09 -3.66 16.84
C PHE A 353 1.82 -2.90 15.74
N THR A 354 3.13 -2.74 15.93
CA THR A 354 4.08 -2.16 14.97
C THR A 354 5.36 -3.00 14.97
N SER A 355 6.24 -2.83 13.98
CA SER A 355 7.53 -3.54 13.90
C SER A 355 8.70 -2.71 14.45
N THR A 356 8.75 -1.43 14.13
CA THR A 356 9.84 -0.52 14.53
C THR A 356 9.32 0.76 15.18
N GLU A 357 8.10 1.18 14.81
CA GLU A 357 7.48 2.39 15.34
C GLU A 357 7.18 2.23 16.84
N ALA A 358 7.68 3.16 17.61
CA ALA A 358 7.64 3.12 19.07
C ALA A 358 6.96 4.30 19.72
N THR A 359 6.65 5.33 18.96
CA THR A 359 6.04 6.54 19.54
C THR A 359 4.62 6.24 19.97
N ILE A 360 3.90 5.47 19.16
CA ILE A 360 2.50 5.10 19.39
C ILE A 360 2.22 3.61 19.19
N GLY A 361 3.26 2.78 19.03
CA GLY A 361 3.16 1.34 18.80
C GLY A 361 4.06 0.51 19.71
N ASN A 362 3.82 -0.80 19.77
CA ASN A 362 4.47 -1.72 20.73
C ASN A 362 5.76 -2.38 20.22
N LYS A 363 6.13 -2.23 18.94
CA LYS A 363 7.32 -2.83 18.31
C LYS A 363 7.42 -4.37 18.37
N LEU A 364 6.34 -5.07 18.51
CA LEU A 364 6.38 -6.53 18.71
C LEU A 364 6.21 -7.32 17.40
N LEU A 365 5.95 -6.67 16.27
CA LEU A 365 5.87 -7.37 15.01
C LEU A 365 7.25 -7.68 14.44
N THR A 366 7.41 -8.88 13.93
CA THR A 366 8.57 -9.29 13.12
C THR A 366 8.54 -8.58 11.76
N HIS A 367 7.35 -8.45 11.19
CA HIS A 367 7.09 -7.85 9.88
C HIS A 367 5.89 -6.88 9.95
N PRO A 368 5.90 -5.78 9.18
CA PRO A 368 4.80 -4.81 9.16
C PRO A 368 3.60 -5.35 8.36
N VAL A 369 2.97 -6.40 8.87
CA VAL A 369 1.82 -7.07 8.26
C VAL A 369 0.79 -7.46 9.32
N GLY A 370 -0.48 -7.29 8.98
CA GLY A 370 -1.62 -7.68 9.82
C GLY A 370 -2.84 -8.06 8.99
N LEU A 371 -4.01 -7.90 9.59
CA LEU A 371 -5.31 -8.13 8.97
C LEU A 371 -6.15 -6.84 9.01
N PRO A 372 -7.24 -6.72 8.24
CA PRO A 372 -8.17 -5.61 8.40
C PRO A 372 -8.86 -5.68 9.77
N THR A 373 -9.31 -4.55 10.27
CA THR A 373 -10.19 -4.48 11.44
C THR A 373 -11.67 -4.49 11.02
N VAL A 374 -12.57 -4.77 11.96
CA VAL A 374 -14.00 -4.60 11.71
C VAL A 374 -14.35 -3.13 11.45
N ASP A 375 -13.65 -2.22 12.11
CA ASP A 375 -13.83 -0.79 11.94
C ASP A 375 -13.60 -0.36 10.48
N GLU A 376 -12.54 -0.89 9.86
CA GLU A 376 -12.25 -0.69 8.44
C GLU A 376 -13.32 -1.31 7.53
N LEU A 377 -13.81 -2.51 7.87
CA LEU A 377 -14.89 -3.15 7.12
C LEU A 377 -16.19 -2.35 7.19
N VAL A 378 -16.59 -1.90 8.39
CA VAL A 378 -17.83 -1.13 8.61
C VAL A 378 -17.72 0.26 7.96
N ALA A 379 -16.60 0.94 8.10
CA ALA A 379 -16.35 2.20 7.42
C ALA A 379 -16.44 2.06 5.90
N ALA A 380 -15.89 0.97 5.34
CA ALA A 380 -15.96 0.68 3.91
C ALA A 380 -17.37 0.29 3.40
N GLY A 381 -18.33 0.01 4.30
CA GLY A 381 -19.71 -0.36 3.95
C GLY A 381 -20.09 -1.79 4.32
N GLY A 382 -19.20 -2.57 4.93
CA GLY A 382 -19.47 -3.91 5.43
C GLY A 382 -20.20 -3.89 6.76
N TYR A 383 -21.26 -4.70 6.93
CA TYR A 383 -21.98 -4.82 8.18
C TYR A 383 -23.02 -5.97 8.21
N ASN A 384 -23.93 -5.98 9.20
CA ASN A 384 -24.87 -7.09 9.47
C ASN A 384 -26.06 -7.28 8.50
N ALA A 385 -26.02 -6.77 7.27
CA ALA A 385 -27.20 -6.81 6.38
C ALA A 385 -26.92 -7.43 5.01
N ASN A 386 -26.08 -8.45 4.93
CA ASN A 386 -25.78 -9.15 3.67
C ASN A 386 -25.29 -8.20 2.56
N ASN A 387 -24.43 -7.23 2.89
CA ASN A 387 -23.89 -6.34 1.89
C ASN A 387 -22.79 -7.04 1.08
N THR A 388 -23.09 -7.39 -0.14
CA THR A 388 -22.16 -8.02 -1.10
C THR A 388 -21.61 -7.02 -2.13
N LYS A 389 -21.93 -5.73 -2.00
CA LYS A 389 -21.63 -4.74 -3.03
C LYS A 389 -20.45 -3.82 -2.70
N PHE A 390 -19.89 -3.88 -1.48
CA PHE A 390 -18.73 -3.05 -1.17
C PHE A 390 -17.41 -3.73 -1.58
N TYR A 391 -16.39 -2.91 -1.88
CA TYR A 391 -15.17 -3.38 -2.54
C TYR A 391 -14.34 -4.41 -1.76
N MET A 392 -14.48 -4.48 -0.43
CA MET A 392 -13.75 -5.47 0.39
C MET A 392 -14.44 -6.84 0.43
N TYR A 393 -15.69 -6.95 -0.02
CA TYR A 393 -16.40 -8.24 -0.11
C TYR A 393 -15.76 -9.14 -1.17
N MET A 394 -15.64 -10.44 -0.87
CA MET A 394 -15.04 -11.41 -1.78
C MET A 394 -15.73 -12.79 -1.82
N GLY A 395 -16.95 -12.91 -1.28
CA GLY A 395 -17.72 -14.16 -1.34
C GLY A 395 -17.20 -15.32 -0.48
N ALA A 396 -16.20 -15.08 0.39
CA ALA A 396 -15.68 -16.07 1.32
C ALA A 396 -15.47 -15.47 2.71
N THR A 397 -15.55 -16.30 3.74
CA THR A 397 -15.28 -15.87 5.13
C THR A 397 -13.78 -15.63 5.33
N PHE A 398 -13.42 -14.46 5.87
CA PHE A 398 -12.04 -14.12 6.20
C PHE A 398 -11.90 -13.44 7.56
N TRP A 399 -10.71 -13.62 8.15
CA TRP A 399 -10.36 -13.09 9.46
C TRP A 399 -10.17 -11.56 9.46
N THR A 400 -10.54 -10.95 10.60
CA THR A 400 -10.09 -9.60 10.99
C THR A 400 -9.16 -9.67 12.19
N MET A 401 -8.57 -8.54 12.60
CA MET A 401 -7.84 -8.44 13.85
C MET A 401 -8.73 -8.17 15.07
N THR A 402 -10.02 -7.94 14.91
CA THR A 402 -10.90 -7.46 15.97
C THR A 402 -11.43 -8.60 16.83
N PRO A 403 -11.09 -8.67 18.13
CA PRO A 403 -11.67 -9.60 19.09
C PRO A 403 -13.17 -9.44 19.21
N TYR A 404 -13.87 -10.48 19.56
CA TYR A 404 -15.31 -10.40 19.82
C TYR A 404 -15.65 -10.79 21.26
N ARG A 405 -15.52 -12.05 21.58
CA ARG A 405 -15.88 -12.56 22.91
C ARG A 405 -15.24 -13.92 23.22
N THR A 406 -15.25 -14.25 24.49
CA THR A 406 -15.08 -15.63 24.97
C THR A 406 -16.34 -16.05 25.73
N VAL A 407 -16.86 -17.22 25.42
CA VAL A 407 -18.00 -17.82 26.11
C VAL A 407 -17.51 -19.03 26.89
N VAL A 408 -17.87 -19.07 28.17
CA VAL A 408 -17.59 -20.21 29.06
C VAL A 408 -18.89 -20.97 29.30
N SER A 409 -19.18 -21.96 28.48
CA SER A 409 -20.28 -22.92 28.70
C SER A 409 -20.02 -24.15 27.86
N ASN A 410 -20.11 -25.35 28.43
CA ASN A 410 -20.00 -26.65 27.77
C ASN A 410 -18.93 -26.75 26.61
N GLY A 411 -17.77 -26.14 26.82
CA GLY A 411 -16.72 -25.96 25.83
C GLY A 411 -16.46 -24.44 25.63
N SER A 412 -15.45 -23.91 26.30
CA SER A 412 -15.05 -22.52 26.17
C SER A 412 -14.62 -22.20 24.74
N ASN A 413 -15.17 -21.16 24.12
CA ASN A 413 -14.79 -20.72 22.80
C ASN A 413 -14.45 -19.23 22.79
N SER A 414 -13.28 -18.91 22.23
CA SER A 414 -12.87 -17.55 21.89
C SER A 414 -13.22 -17.26 20.45
N TYR A 415 -13.68 -16.05 20.19
CA TYR A 415 -14.18 -15.62 18.89
C TYR A 415 -13.50 -14.34 18.44
N ILE A 416 -13.17 -14.31 17.16
CA ILE A 416 -12.73 -13.13 16.42
C ILE A 416 -13.82 -12.72 15.43
N LYS A 417 -13.95 -11.44 15.18
CA LYS A 417 -14.84 -10.93 14.12
C LYS A 417 -14.32 -11.35 12.75
N VAL A 418 -15.25 -11.66 11.86
CA VAL A 418 -15.02 -12.04 10.46
C VAL A 418 -16.02 -11.34 9.55
N LEU A 419 -15.64 -11.13 8.30
CA LEU A 419 -16.60 -10.92 7.23
C LEU A 419 -16.94 -12.29 6.64
N ASN A 420 -18.20 -12.67 6.62
CA ASN A 420 -18.61 -13.97 6.10
C ASN A 420 -18.90 -13.95 4.59
N SER A 421 -19.14 -15.12 4.02
CA SER A 421 -19.47 -15.31 2.60
C SER A 421 -20.77 -14.62 2.14
N ASN A 422 -21.60 -14.19 3.06
CA ASN A 422 -22.86 -13.47 2.77
C ASN A 422 -22.71 -11.95 2.90
N GLY A 423 -21.50 -11.44 3.18
CA GLY A 423 -21.27 -10.01 3.35
C GLY A 423 -21.63 -9.47 4.74
N ASN A 424 -21.81 -10.34 5.74
CA ASN A 424 -22.08 -9.93 7.12
C ASN A 424 -20.79 -9.88 7.94
N VAL A 425 -20.65 -8.86 8.74
CA VAL A 425 -19.71 -8.84 9.86
C VAL A 425 -20.28 -9.72 10.97
N THR A 426 -19.68 -10.86 11.18
CA THR A 426 -20.08 -11.85 12.21
C THR A 426 -18.85 -12.28 13.02
N HIS A 427 -18.83 -13.48 13.56
CA HIS A 427 -17.71 -13.98 14.33
C HIS A 427 -17.38 -15.43 13.96
N GLY A 428 -16.10 -15.76 14.10
CA GLY A 428 -15.56 -17.12 13.92
C GLY A 428 -14.85 -17.61 15.17
N VAL A 429 -14.94 -18.90 15.42
CA VAL A 429 -14.20 -19.57 16.50
C VAL A 429 -12.71 -19.57 16.14
N THR A 430 -11.84 -19.13 17.06
CA THR A 430 -10.39 -18.98 16.79
C THR A 430 -9.71 -20.26 16.31
N GLY A 431 -10.23 -21.42 16.70
CA GLY A 431 -9.76 -22.73 16.26
C GLY A 431 -10.26 -23.19 14.88
N THR A 432 -11.13 -22.44 14.20
CA THR A 432 -11.62 -22.74 12.85
C THR A 432 -10.72 -22.09 11.80
N ALA A 433 -10.56 -22.74 10.63
CA ALA A 433 -9.76 -22.18 9.54
C ALA A 433 -10.63 -21.36 8.59
N TYR A 434 -10.27 -20.08 8.38
CA TYR A 434 -10.86 -19.19 7.39
C TYR A 434 -9.79 -18.57 6.48
N ALA A 435 -10.25 -17.85 5.47
CA ALA A 435 -9.37 -17.16 4.53
C ALA A 435 -8.57 -16.04 5.20
N ILE A 436 -7.41 -15.75 4.60
CA ILE A 436 -6.50 -14.70 5.03
C ILE A 436 -6.45 -13.64 3.93
N ARG A 437 -6.60 -12.38 4.31
CA ARG A 437 -6.35 -11.21 3.47
C ARG A 437 -5.36 -10.30 4.19
N PRO A 438 -4.06 -10.39 3.88
CA PRO A 438 -3.06 -9.55 4.49
C PRO A 438 -3.32 -8.06 4.28
N VAL A 439 -2.93 -7.26 5.26
CA VAL A 439 -2.91 -5.80 5.19
C VAL A 439 -1.48 -5.33 5.40
N ILE A 440 -1.04 -4.39 4.58
CA ILE A 440 0.24 -3.70 4.68
C ILE A 440 0.02 -2.18 4.56
N ASN A 441 1.04 -1.39 4.88
CA ASN A 441 1.04 0.04 4.60
C ASN A 441 2.23 0.38 3.70
N LEU A 442 1.98 1.15 2.63
CA LEU A 442 3.01 1.67 1.73
C LEU A 442 3.31 3.12 2.03
N LYS A 443 4.55 3.54 1.84
CA LYS A 443 4.90 4.95 1.80
C LYS A 443 4.24 5.63 0.59
N ALA A 444 3.75 6.84 0.75
CA ALA A 444 3.12 7.61 -0.32
C ALA A 444 3.99 7.73 -1.58
N SER A 445 5.30 7.85 -1.40
CA SER A 445 6.28 7.99 -2.49
C SER A 445 6.42 6.76 -3.39
N VAL A 446 5.82 5.62 -3.02
CA VAL A 446 5.86 4.39 -3.83
C VAL A 446 4.89 4.46 -5.01
N LEU A 447 3.78 5.16 -4.85
CA LEU A 447 2.74 5.23 -5.86
C LEU A 447 2.96 6.46 -6.76
N THR A 448 3.54 6.23 -7.91
CA THR A 448 3.95 7.29 -8.85
C THR A 448 3.33 7.13 -10.24
N SER A 449 2.58 6.07 -10.51
CA SER A 449 1.98 5.77 -11.81
C SER A 449 0.61 5.11 -11.66
N GLY A 450 -0.15 5.03 -12.75
CA GLY A 450 -1.48 4.43 -12.81
C GLY A 450 -2.61 5.41 -12.49
N SER A 451 -3.85 5.00 -12.76
CA SER A 451 -5.09 5.76 -12.49
C SER A 451 -5.92 5.16 -11.34
N GLY A 452 -5.45 4.07 -10.74
CA GLY A 452 -6.16 3.37 -9.66
C GLY A 452 -7.30 2.49 -10.13
N THR A 453 -7.58 2.45 -11.41
CA THR A 453 -8.58 1.52 -11.97
C THR A 453 -8.02 0.10 -12.01
N MET A 454 -8.88 -0.87 -12.17
CA MET A 454 -8.49 -2.26 -12.28
C MET A 454 -7.57 -2.54 -13.48
N SER A 455 -7.81 -1.88 -14.61
CA SER A 455 -6.99 -2.02 -15.83
C SER A 455 -5.69 -1.22 -15.77
N ASP A 456 -5.61 -0.23 -14.87
CA ASP A 456 -4.45 0.63 -14.70
C ASP A 456 -4.27 0.98 -13.21
N PRO A 457 -3.95 -0.01 -12.36
CA PRO A 457 -3.79 0.20 -10.93
C PRO A 457 -2.64 1.16 -10.63
N TYR A 458 -2.71 1.84 -9.50
CA TYR A 458 -1.59 2.62 -8.98
C TYR A 458 -0.38 1.72 -8.75
N ARG A 459 0.81 2.18 -9.09
CA ARG A 459 2.05 1.41 -8.99
C ARG A 459 3.30 2.27 -8.92
N MET A 460 4.41 1.64 -8.66
CA MET A 460 5.73 2.27 -8.86
C MET A 460 5.96 2.55 -10.35
N SER A 461 6.64 3.65 -10.63
CA SER A 461 7.14 3.93 -11.98
C SER A 461 8.09 2.84 -12.49
N GLY A 462 8.10 2.63 -13.80
CA GLY A 462 8.91 1.60 -14.43
C GLY A 462 8.37 0.17 -14.32
N ILE A 463 7.20 -0.02 -13.71
CA ILE A 463 6.51 -1.32 -13.66
C ILE A 463 5.40 -1.33 -14.73
N GLU A 464 5.55 -2.20 -15.73
CA GLU A 464 4.51 -2.53 -16.69
C GLU A 464 3.61 -3.65 -16.13
N LEU A 465 2.33 -3.69 -16.52
CA LEU A 465 1.34 -4.70 -16.09
C LEU A 465 1.28 -5.86 -17.07
#